data_7a359087b40686870c37a4157da768e4
#
_entry.id   7a359087b40686870c37a4157da768e4
#
_cell.length_a   1.000
_cell.length_b   1.000
_cell.length_c   1.000
_cell.angle_alpha   90.00
_cell.angle_beta   90.00
_cell.angle_gamma   90.00
#
_symmetry.space_group_name_H-M   'P 1'
#
loop_
_entity.id
_entity.type
_entity.pdbx_description
1 polymer ?
#
loop_
_entity_poly.entity_id
_entity_poly.type
_entity_poly.pdbx_seq_one_letter_code
_entity_poly.pdbx_strand_id
1 'polypeptide(L)'
;MDTVVKRIIANIKKGDQEAFAELMDLYKDQVYHIVYRMLGNVHEAQDVTQEAFLRAYMNIDTYDEKRKFSTWLFRIATNLAIDRIRKKKPDFHLEDNVPGTADLDYHSQFSNEDPLPEDQLLQLEMQEWVQAEIMKLPPKYRAAIILKYLEDLSLKEIGDILNLPVATVKTRIHRGREALRKSLGE
;
A
#
# COMPACT_ATOMS: atom_id res chain seq x y z
N MET A 1 -15.86 10.60 -10.70
CA MET A 1 -15.47 9.33 -10.08
C MET A 1 -16.35 8.97 -8.89
N ASP A 2 -16.57 9.85 -7.93
CA ASP A 2 -17.37 9.55 -6.72
C ASP A 2 -18.83 9.14 -6.99
N THR A 3 -19.48 9.70 -8.02
CA THR A 3 -20.89 9.38 -8.33
C THR A 3 -21.05 7.95 -8.88
N VAL A 4 -20.11 7.49 -9.73
CA VAL A 4 -20.10 6.13 -10.27
C VAL A 4 -19.88 5.12 -9.15
N VAL A 5 -18.88 5.35 -8.30
CA VAL A 5 -18.58 4.48 -7.17
C VAL A 5 -19.75 4.38 -6.18
N LYS A 6 -20.42 5.49 -5.88
CA LYS A 6 -21.61 5.49 -5.03
C LYS A 6 -22.76 4.64 -5.62
N ARG A 7 -22.99 4.73 -6.93
CA ARG A 7 -23.99 3.89 -7.62
C ARG A 7 -23.63 2.41 -7.52
N ILE A 8 -22.36 2.06 -7.79
CA ILE A 8 -21.87 0.68 -7.69
C ILE A 8 -22.07 0.14 -6.26
N ILE A 9 -21.68 0.90 -5.24
CA ILE A 9 -21.86 0.51 -3.83
C ILE A 9 -23.33 0.31 -3.47
N ALA A 10 -24.22 1.18 -3.95
CA ALA A 10 -25.65 1.03 -3.73
C ALA A 10 -26.20 -0.26 -4.35
N ASN A 11 -25.68 -0.70 -5.49
CA ASN A 11 -26.04 -1.97 -6.13
C ASN A 11 -25.48 -3.17 -5.33
N ILE A 12 -24.24 -3.09 -4.87
CA ILE A 12 -23.64 -4.13 -4.02
C ILE A 12 -24.49 -4.35 -2.74
N LYS A 13 -24.91 -3.27 -2.09
CA LYS A 13 -25.77 -3.33 -0.88
C LYS A 13 -27.15 -3.97 -1.18
N LYS A 14 -27.59 -4.00 -2.44
CA LYS A 14 -28.80 -4.71 -2.87
C LYS A 14 -28.56 -6.16 -3.26
N GLY A 15 -27.32 -6.65 -3.14
CA GLY A 15 -26.93 -8.03 -3.44
C GLY A 15 -26.41 -8.26 -4.87
N ASP A 16 -26.14 -7.21 -5.62
CA ASP A 16 -25.58 -7.32 -6.97
C ASP A 16 -24.06 -7.67 -6.89
N GLN A 17 -23.75 -8.92 -7.25
CA GLN A 17 -22.37 -9.42 -7.25
C GLN A 17 -21.54 -8.87 -8.42
N GLU A 18 -22.16 -8.59 -9.56
CA GLU A 18 -21.47 -8.03 -10.73
C GLU A 18 -20.97 -6.61 -10.44
N ALA A 19 -21.75 -5.84 -9.69
CA ALA A 19 -21.33 -4.52 -9.23
C ALA A 19 -20.07 -4.58 -8.35
N PHE A 20 -19.87 -5.65 -7.57
CA PHE A 20 -18.64 -5.81 -6.80
C PHE A 20 -17.44 -6.11 -7.70
N ALA A 21 -17.59 -6.90 -8.75
CA ALA A 21 -16.54 -7.14 -9.73
C ALA A 21 -16.13 -5.82 -10.43
N GLU A 22 -17.08 -4.96 -10.79
CA GLU A 22 -16.81 -3.63 -11.34
C GLU A 22 -16.01 -2.76 -10.35
N LEU A 23 -16.36 -2.81 -9.06
CA LEU A 23 -15.64 -2.09 -8.02
C LEU A 23 -14.19 -2.60 -7.83
N MET A 24 -14.00 -3.92 -7.88
CA MET A 24 -12.67 -4.54 -7.83
C MET A 24 -11.81 -4.08 -9.01
N ASP A 25 -12.34 -4.09 -10.22
CA ASP A 25 -11.60 -3.67 -11.41
C ASP A 25 -11.14 -2.21 -11.35
N LEU A 26 -11.90 -1.34 -10.70
CA LEU A 26 -11.54 0.06 -10.51
C LEU A 26 -10.35 0.26 -9.55
N TYR A 27 -10.15 -0.62 -8.57
CA TYR A 27 -9.21 -0.39 -7.46
C TYR A 27 -8.13 -1.47 -7.30
N LYS A 28 -8.22 -2.62 -8.00
CA LYS A 28 -7.32 -3.76 -7.81
C LYS A 28 -5.84 -3.40 -7.97
N ASP A 29 -5.50 -2.60 -8.99
CA ASP A 29 -4.12 -2.23 -9.28
C ASP A 29 -3.56 -1.30 -8.18
N GLN A 30 -4.35 -0.31 -7.76
CA GLN A 30 -3.91 0.59 -6.68
C GLN A 30 -3.74 -0.14 -5.36
N VAL A 31 -4.70 -0.99 -4.99
CA VAL A 31 -4.63 -1.80 -3.75
C VAL A 31 -3.41 -2.71 -3.81
N TYR A 32 -3.21 -3.42 -4.94
CA TYR A 32 -2.06 -4.29 -5.13
C TYR A 32 -0.74 -3.52 -5.01
N HIS A 33 -0.62 -2.36 -5.66
CA HIS A 33 0.60 -1.54 -5.59
C HIS A 33 0.90 -1.09 -4.16
N ILE A 34 -0.08 -0.58 -3.41
CA ILE A 34 0.10 -0.21 -2.00
C ILE A 34 0.64 -1.41 -1.21
N VAL A 35 -0.02 -2.56 -1.33
CA VAL A 35 0.31 -3.76 -0.58
C VAL A 35 1.68 -4.31 -1.00
N TYR A 36 1.97 -4.37 -2.30
CA TYR A 36 3.28 -4.82 -2.80
C TYR A 36 4.42 -3.92 -2.31
N ARG A 37 4.24 -2.59 -2.35
CA ARG A 37 5.23 -1.64 -1.82
C ARG A 37 5.43 -1.81 -0.31
N MET A 38 4.40 -2.24 0.41
CA MET A 38 4.49 -2.53 1.85
C MET A 38 5.23 -3.85 2.14
N LEU A 39 4.97 -4.91 1.37
CA LEU A 39 5.41 -6.28 1.67
C LEU A 39 6.68 -6.70 0.91
N GLY A 40 6.90 -6.18 -0.30
CA GLY A 40 8.03 -6.54 -1.16
C GLY A 40 7.97 -7.96 -1.74
N ASN A 41 6.82 -8.64 -1.64
CA ASN A 41 6.66 -10.00 -2.13
C ASN A 41 5.36 -10.11 -2.93
N VAL A 42 5.45 -10.62 -4.17
CA VAL A 42 4.35 -10.72 -5.13
C VAL A 42 3.22 -11.60 -4.60
N HIS A 43 3.53 -12.80 -4.12
CA HIS A 43 2.52 -13.75 -3.65
C HIS A 43 1.77 -13.22 -2.43
N GLU A 44 2.49 -12.66 -1.47
CA GLU A 44 1.87 -12.06 -0.30
C GLU A 44 1.04 -10.82 -0.64
N ALA A 45 1.50 -10.03 -1.61
CA ALA A 45 0.74 -8.87 -2.09
C ALA A 45 -0.57 -9.30 -2.76
N GLN A 46 -0.55 -10.37 -3.55
CA GLN A 46 -1.76 -10.96 -4.14
C GLN A 46 -2.73 -11.46 -3.08
N ASP A 47 -2.24 -12.24 -2.10
CA ASP A 47 -3.06 -12.78 -1.01
C ASP A 47 -3.71 -11.67 -0.18
N VAL A 48 -2.92 -10.67 0.22
CA VAL A 48 -3.42 -9.54 1.02
C VAL A 48 -4.38 -8.66 0.22
N THR A 49 -4.16 -8.50 -1.07
CA THR A 49 -5.07 -7.76 -1.95
C THR A 49 -6.42 -8.46 -2.04
N GLN A 50 -6.43 -9.78 -2.25
CA GLN A 50 -7.67 -10.58 -2.25
C GLN A 50 -8.39 -10.51 -0.91
N GLU A 51 -7.66 -10.66 0.19
CA GLU A 51 -8.22 -10.55 1.55
C GLU A 51 -8.80 -9.15 1.80
N ALA A 52 -8.16 -8.09 1.31
CA ALA A 52 -8.65 -6.72 1.45
C ALA A 52 -10.01 -6.53 0.76
N PHE A 53 -10.16 -7.04 -0.46
CA PHE A 53 -11.44 -6.98 -1.17
C PHE A 53 -12.51 -7.85 -0.52
N LEU A 54 -12.17 -9.05 -0.06
CA LEU A 54 -13.09 -9.91 0.67
C LEU A 54 -13.62 -9.21 1.93
N ARG A 55 -12.73 -8.60 2.72
CA ARG A 55 -13.11 -7.83 3.90
C ARG A 55 -13.95 -6.60 3.55
N ALA A 56 -13.62 -5.93 2.46
CA ALA A 56 -14.40 -4.80 1.97
C ALA A 56 -15.82 -5.24 1.60
N TYR A 57 -15.98 -6.36 0.90
CA TYR A 57 -17.28 -6.92 0.55
C TYR A 57 -18.10 -7.27 1.80
N MET A 58 -17.51 -8.01 2.72
CA MET A 58 -18.18 -8.45 3.96
C MET A 58 -18.58 -7.29 4.88
N ASN A 59 -17.90 -6.15 4.79
CA ASN A 59 -18.13 -5.00 5.65
C ASN A 59 -18.66 -3.77 4.87
N ILE A 60 -19.18 -3.96 3.66
CA ILE A 60 -19.61 -2.85 2.79
C ILE A 60 -20.70 -1.98 3.45
N ASP A 61 -21.53 -2.58 4.29
CA ASP A 61 -22.59 -1.87 5.02
C ASP A 61 -22.03 -0.90 6.07
N THR A 62 -20.80 -1.11 6.53
CA THR A 62 -20.13 -0.21 7.48
C THR A 62 -19.45 0.98 6.83
N TYR A 63 -19.38 1.00 5.50
CA TYR A 63 -18.78 2.10 4.77
C TYR A 63 -19.63 3.37 4.89
N ASP A 64 -19.00 4.45 5.36
CA ASP A 64 -19.62 5.78 5.45
C ASP A 64 -19.49 6.51 4.11
N GLU A 65 -20.63 6.69 3.42
CA GLU A 65 -20.70 7.35 2.10
C GLU A 65 -20.31 8.83 2.10
N LYS A 66 -20.11 9.44 3.29
CA LYS A 66 -19.56 10.79 3.43
C LYS A 66 -18.05 10.85 3.20
N ARG A 67 -17.38 9.70 3.21
CA ARG A 67 -15.94 9.56 2.98
C ARG A 67 -15.68 8.98 1.59
N LYS A 68 -14.45 9.16 1.07
CA LYS A 68 -14.04 8.52 -0.18
C LYS A 68 -13.92 7.01 0.03
N PHE A 69 -14.48 6.23 -0.89
CA PHE A 69 -14.39 4.78 -0.85
C PHE A 69 -12.94 4.29 -0.91
N SER A 70 -12.10 4.90 -1.76
CA SER A 70 -10.68 4.57 -1.85
C SER A 70 -9.97 4.69 -0.49
N THR A 71 -10.23 5.74 0.27
CA THR A 71 -9.64 5.94 1.61
C THR A 71 -10.02 4.81 2.56
N TRP A 72 -11.29 4.39 2.54
CA TRP A 72 -11.77 3.28 3.37
C TRP A 72 -11.17 1.95 2.95
N LEU A 73 -11.12 1.66 1.64
CA LEU A 73 -10.52 0.44 1.09
C LEU A 73 -9.01 0.38 1.37
N PHE A 74 -8.28 1.48 1.14
CA PHE A 74 -6.83 1.55 1.39
C PHE A 74 -6.50 1.38 2.87
N ARG A 75 -7.38 1.83 3.77
CA ARG A 75 -7.24 1.56 5.20
C ARG A 75 -7.30 0.06 5.50
N ILE A 76 -8.23 -0.68 4.90
CA ILE A 76 -8.33 -2.14 5.05
C ILE A 76 -7.04 -2.80 4.56
N ALA A 77 -6.60 -2.47 3.34
CA ALA A 77 -5.42 -3.05 2.71
C ALA A 77 -4.12 -2.74 3.49
N THR A 78 -3.92 -1.48 3.89
CA THR A 78 -2.73 -1.06 4.64
C THR A 78 -2.66 -1.73 6.01
N ASN A 79 -3.79 -1.83 6.73
CA ASN A 79 -3.83 -2.54 8.01
C ASN A 79 -3.48 -4.01 7.87
N LEU A 80 -4.02 -4.69 6.85
CA LEU A 80 -3.67 -6.08 6.55
C LEU A 80 -2.18 -6.27 6.26
N ALA A 81 -1.60 -5.37 5.46
CA ALA A 81 -0.17 -5.39 5.16
C ALA A 81 0.68 -5.19 6.42
N ILE A 82 0.34 -4.23 7.28
CA ILE A 82 1.03 -4.00 8.56
C ILE A 82 0.91 -5.23 9.47
N ASP A 83 -0.27 -5.82 9.57
CA ASP A 83 -0.48 -7.04 10.38
C ASP A 83 0.32 -8.23 9.84
N ARG A 84 0.44 -8.37 8.52
CA ARG A 84 1.26 -9.40 7.89
C ARG A 84 2.75 -9.21 8.25
N ILE A 85 3.27 -7.99 8.20
CA ILE A 85 4.64 -7.66 8.59
C ILE A 85 4.88 -8.00 10.07
N ARG A 86 3.97 -7.62 10.95
CA ARG A 86 4.07 -7.86 12.40
C ARG A 86 4.08 -9.36 12.73
N LYS A 87 3.28 -10.16 12.05
CA LYS A 87 3.26 -11.62 12.25
C LYS A 87 4.57 -12.29 11.85
N LYS A 88 5.26 -11.76 10.83
CA LYS A 88 6.54 -12.31 10.37
C LYS A 88 7.73 -11.91 11.24
N LYS A 89 7.69 -10.71 11.79
CA LYS A 89 8.77 -10.15 12.64
C LYS A 89 8.17 -9.61 13.93
N PRO A 90 7.97 -10.48 14.95
CA PRO A 90 7.43 -10.04 16.25
C PRO A 90 8.27 -8.96 16.93
N ASP A 91 9.57 -8.87 16.62
CA ASP A 91 10.52 -7.92 17.20
C ASP A 91 10.42 -6.50 16.63
N PHE A 92 9.56 -6.26 15.63
CA PHE A 92 9.22 -4.90 15.23
C PHE A 92 8.29 -4.24 16.26
N HIS A 93 8.81 -4.06 17.47
CA HIS A 93 8.18 -3.17 18.43
C HIS A 93 8.18 -1.74 17.90
N LEU A 94 7.11 -1.04 18.24
CA LEU A 94 6.75 0.33 17.80
C LEU A 94 7.79 1.41 18.19
N GLU A 95 8.90 1.05 18.82
CA GLU A 95 9.92 1.95 19.32
C GLU A 95 11.25 1.74 18.58
N ASP A 96 11.63 2.82 17.91
CA ASP A 96 12.94 3.21 17.44
C ASP A 96 14.09 2.19 17.53
N ASN A 97 14.33 1.46 16.43
CA ASN A 97 15.71 1.12 16.04
C ASN A 97 15.70 0.59 14.60
N VAL A 98 16.60 1.10 13.79
CA VAL A 98 16.88 0.61 12.45
C VAL A 98 17.72 -0.67 12.60
N PRO A 99 17.18 -1.86 12.34
CA PRO A 99 18.02 -3.05 12.22
C PRO A 99 18.39 -3.27 10.76
N GLY A 100 19.62 -3.72 10.57
CA GLY A 100 20.17 -4.07 9.29
C GLY A 100 19.38 -5.15 8.54
N THR A 101 19.57 -5.09 7.25
CA THR A 101 19.36 -6.07 6.17
C THR A 101 18.75 -7.41 6.61
N ALA A 102 17.45 -7.57 6.36
CA ALA A 102 16.85 -8.88 6.24
C ALA A 102 16.94 -9.30 4.75
N ASP A 103 17.32 -10.56 4.53
CA ASP A 103 17.37 -11.19 3.22
C ASP A 103 16.10 -10.91 2.41
N LEU A 104 16.27 -10.09 1.39
CA LEU A 104 15.23 -9.80 0.41
C LEU A 104 15.38 -10.85 -0.69
N ASP A 105 14.47 -11.79 -0.71
CA ASP A 105 14.32 -12.73 -1.81
C ASP A 105 13.70 -11.96 -3.00
N TYR A 106 14.58 -11.29 -3.77
CA TYR A 106 14.21 -10.62 -5.01
C TYR A 106 14.17 -11.64 -6.13
N HIS A 107 13.08 -12.37 -6.23
CA HIS A 107 12.74 -13.00 -7.50
C HIS A 107 11.85 -12.05 -8.30
N SER A 108 12.49 -11.19 -9.11
CA SER A 108 11.79 -10.50 -10.18
C SER A 108 11.35 -11.55 -11.22
N GLN A 109 10.06 -11.89 -11.19
CA GLN A 109 9.45 -12.67 -12.27
C GLN A 109 8.93 -11.71 -13.35
N PHE A 110 9.85 -11.02 -14.02
CA PHE A 110 9.61 -10.46 -15.34
C PHE A 110 10.51 -11.18 -16.33
N SER A 111 10.11 -12.40 -16.72
CA SER A 111 10.64 -13.05 -17.89
C SER A 111 9.88 -12.55 -19.12
N ASN A 112 10.25 -11.42 -19.66
CA ASN A 112 10.01 -11.11 -21.06
C ASN A 112 11.35 -11.27 -21.78
N GLU A 113 11.39 -12.22 -22.71
CA GLU A 113 12.58 -12.62 -23.48
C GLU A 113 13.00 -11.59 -24.56
N ASP A 114 12.31 -10.48 -24.70
CA ASP A 114 12.71 -9.41 -25.61
C ASP A 114 13.60 -8.38 -24.90
N PRO A 115 14.76 -8.00 -25.50
CA PRO A 115 15.64 -6.99 -24.92
C PRO A 115 14.89 -5.65 -24.83
N LEU A 116 14.68 -5.21 -23.57
CA LEU A 116 14.05 -3.92 -23.31
C LEU A 116 14.95 -2.79 -23.81
N PRO A 117 14.40 -1.71 -24.38
CA PRO A 117 15.15 -0.50 -24.67
C PRO A 117 15.90 -0.02 -23.42
N GLU A 118 17.11 0.53 -23.60
CA GLU A 118 17.99 0.95 -22.50
C GLU A 118 17.30 1.87 -21.48
N ASP A 119 16.46 2.79 -21.95
CA ASP A 119 15.67 3.68 -21.09
C ASP A 119 14.66 2.93 -20.20
N GLN A 120 14.08 1.83 -20.71
CA GLN A 120 13.14 1.02 -19.92
C GLN A 120 13.87 0.17 -18.88
N LEU A 121 15.06 -0.32 -19.21
CA LEU A 121 15.90 -1.05 -18.27
C LEU A 121 16.32 -0.15 -17.10
N LEU A 122 16.79 1.06 -17.39
CA LEU A 122 17.15 2.05 -16.36
C LEU A 122 15.96 2.43 -15.46
N GLN A 123 14.76 2.52 -16.02
CA GLN A 123 13.54 2.79 -15.24
C GLN A 123 13.20 1.63 -14.30
N LEU A 124 13.35 0.38 -14.75
CA LEU A 124 13.13 -0.81 -13.93
C LEU A 124 14.15 -0.91 -12.78
N GLU A 125 15.42 -0.72 -13.07
CA GLU A 125 16.49 -0.70 -12.07
C GLU A 125 16.23 0.39 -11.01
N MET A 126 15.79 1.58 -11.43
CA MET A 126 15.44 2.66 -10.51
C MET A 126 14.24 2.28 -9.64
N GLN A 127 13.21 1.64 -10.19
CA GLN A 127 12.04 1.21 -9.44
C GLN A 127 12.39 0.14 -8.41
N GLU A 128 13.22 -0.83 -8.78
CA GLU A 128 13.71 -1.88 -7.89
C GLU A 128 14.55 -1.28 -6.76
N TRP A 129 15.44 -0.36 -7.09
CA TRP A 129 16.24 0.32 -6.10
C TRP A 129 15.39 1.13 -5.11
N VAL A 130 14.43 1.93 -5.59
CA VAL A 130 13.49 2.66 -4.73
C VAL A 130 12.70 1.70 -3.84
N GLN A 131 12.25 0.56 -4.38
CA GLN A 131 11.55 -0.46 -3.62
C GLN A 131 12.43 -1.02 -2.50
N ALA A 132 13.70 -1.33 -2.80
CA ALA A 132 14.66 -1.83 -1.81
C ALA A 132 14.87 -0.83 -0.67
N GLU A 133 15.00 0.46 -0.98
CA GLU A 133 15.17 1.51 0.04
C GLU A 133 13.91 1.68 0.91
N ILE A 134 12.72 1.63 0.30
CA ILE A 134 11.45 1.68 1.02
C ILE A 134 11.32 0.50 1.98
N MET A 135 11.76 -0.70 1.58
CA MET A 135 11.71 -1.90 2.41
C MET A 135 12.59 -1.83 3.66
N LYS A 136 13.62 -0.98 3.68
CA LYS A 136 14.46 -0.74 4.86
C LYS A 136 13.75 0.09 5.94
N LEU A 137 12.70 0.83 5.57
CA LEU A 137 11.97 1.66 6.53
C LEU A 137 11.15 0.81 7.50
N PRO A 138 11.05 1.21 8.78
CA PRO A 138 10.06 0.67 9.70
C PRO A 138 8.64 0.76 9.11
N PRO A 139 7.77 -0.24 9.31
CA PRO A 139 6.45 -0.31 8.68
C PRO A 139 5.60 0.96 8.84
N LYS A 140 5.67 1.62 9.99
CA LYS A 140 4.94 2.85 10.29
C LYS A 140 5.36 4.05 9.42
N TYR A 141 6.65 4.13 9.07
CA TYR A 141 7.18 5.18 8.20
C TYR A 141 7.02 4.80 6.74
N ARG A 142 7.23 3.52 6.43
CA ARG A 142 7.01 2.95 5.09
C ARG A 142 5.61 3.26 4.59
N ALA A 143 4.58 2.95 5.37
CA ALA A 143 3.20 3.24 5.01
C ALA A 143 2.97 4.73 4.70
N ALA A 144 3.47 5.64 5.55
CA ALA A 144 3.31 7.07 5.34
C ALA A 144 4.02 7.58 4.07
N ILE A 145 5.22 7.04 3.77
CA ILE A 145 5.99 7.38 2.55
C ILE A 145 5.28 6.88 1.29
N ILE A 146 4.81 5.62 1.28
CA ILE A 146 4.09 5.04 0.13
C ILE A 146 2.84 5.86 -0.16
N LEU A 147 1.99 6.08 0.83
CA LEU A 147 0.73 6.81 0.66
C LEU A 147 0.95 8.26 0.23
N LYS A 148 2.04 8.90 0.68
CA LYS A 148 2.33 10.30 0.31
C LYS A 148 2.95 10.44 -1.08
N TYR A 149 3.96 9.64 -1.41
CA TYR A 149 4.80 9.89 -2.59
C TYR A 149 4.53 8.96 -3.76
N LEU A 150 3.95 7.79 -3.52
CA LEU A 150 3.62 6.85 -4.59
C LEU A 150 2.13 6.90 -4.95
N GLU A 151 1.26 7.17 -3.98
CA GLU A 151 -0.19 7.31 -4.19
C GLU A 151 -0.67 8.77 -4.22
N ASP A 152 0.23 9.73 -4.00
CA ASP A 152 -0.01 11.19 -4.00
C ASP A 152 -1.22 11.63 -3.15
N LEU A 153 -1.43 10.97 -2.00
CA LEU A 153 -2.56 11.27 -1.13
C LEU A 153 -2.28 12.52 -0.27
N SER A 154 -3.36 13.22 0.05
CA SER A 154 -3.31 14.35 1.00
C SER A 154 -3.01 13.86 2.42
N LEU A 155 -2.42 14.74 3.25
CA LEU A 155 -2.13 14.42 4.66
C LEU A 155 -3.39 14.01 5.46
N LYS A 156 -4.55 14.55 5.09
CA LYS A 156 -5.83 14.20 5.69
C LYS A 156 -6.25 12.78 5.32
N GLU A 157 -6.18 12.42 4.04
CA GLU A 157 -6.49 11.06 3.58
C GLU A 157 -5.54 10.04 4.21
N ILE A 158 -4.25 10.33 4.29
CA ILE A 158 -3.27 9.47 4.97
C ILE A 158 -3.63 9.32 6.46
N GLY A 159 -4.03 10.41 7.12
CA GLY A 159 -4.50 10.37 8.50
C GLY A 159 -5.73 9.48 8.68
N ASP A 160 -6.68 9.57 7.76
CA ASP A 160 -7.88 8.72 7.75
C ASP A 160 -7.52 7.23 7.49
N ILE A 161 -6.57 6.94 6.58
CA ILE A 161 -6.11 5.58 6.28
C ILE A 161 -5.38 4.96 7.47
N LEU A 162 -4.42 5.69 8.05
CA LEU A 162 -3.58 5.20 9.14
C LEU A 162 -4.22 5.36 10.53
N ASN A 163 -5.40 5.98 10.61
CA ASN A 163 -6.09 6.35 11.85
C ASN A 163 -5.20 7.20 12.79
N LEU A 164 -4.63 8.28 12.23
CA LEU A 164 -3.68 9.16 12.91
C LEU A 164 -4.02 10.63 12.73
N PRO A 165 -3.71 11.47 13.72
CA PRO A 165 -3.75 12.92 13.54
C PRO A 165 -2.79 13.37 12.44
N VAL A 166 -3.18 14.41 11.68
CA VAL A 166 -2.35 14.98 10.59
C VAL A 166 -0.94 15.38 11.07
N ALA A 167 -0.81 15.89 12.29
CA ALA A 167 0.48 16.22 12.88
C ALA A 167 1.40 14.98 12.98
N THR A 168 0.85 13.84 13.40
CA THR A 168 1.57 12.57 13.47
C THR A 168 1.95 12.06 12.08
N VAL A 169 1.07 12.21 11.09
CA VAL A 169 1.36 11.87 9.69
C VAL A 169 2.56 12.68 9.18
N LYS A 170 2.56 14.00 9.39
CA LYS A 170 3.70 14.86 9.02
C LYS A 170 5.01 14.39 9.66
N THR A 171 4.99 14.06 10.93
CA THR A 171 6.17 13.55 11.65
C THR A 171 6.64 12.23 11.07
N ARG A 172 5.73 11.28 10.76
CA ARG A 172 6.09 10.00 10.14
C ARG A 172 6.70 10.16 8.76
N ILE A 173 6.15 11.04 7.93
CA ILE A 173 6.70 11.36 6.61
C ILE A 173 8.09 11.98 6.75
N HIS A 174 8.27 12.95 7.65
CA HIS A 174 9.56 13.58 7.88
C HIS A 174 10.62 12.56 8.31
N ARG A 175 10.34 11.72 9.31
CA ARG A 175 11.25 10.68 9.79
C ARG A 175 11.55 9.62 8.72
N GLY A 176 10.55 9.23 7.92
CA GLY A 176 10.74 8.33 6.79
C GLY A 176 11.70 8.90 5.74
N ARG A 177 11.53 10.17 5.39
CA ARG A 177 12.45 10.86 4.46
C ARG A 177 13.87 10.96 5.01
N GLU A 178 14.02 11.30 6.28
CA GLU A 178 15.36 11.37 6.91
C GLU A 178 16.04 10.00 6.93
N ALA A 179 15.30 8.93 7.21
CA ALA A 179 15.85 7.58 7.18
C ALA A 179 16.31 7.19 5.77
N LEU A 180 15.49 7.49 4.73
CA LEU A 180 15.89 7.28 3.33
C LEU A 180 17.13 8.09 2.97
N ARG A 181 17.20 9.38 3.34
CA ARG A 181 18.34 10.23 3.04
C ARG A 181 19.64 9.70 3.64
N LYS A 182 19.59 9.20 4.88
CA LYS A 182 20.75 8.57 5.52
C LYS A 182 21.19 7.29 4.82
N SER A 183 20.26 6.50 4.30
CA SER A 183 20.60 5.28 3.55
C SER A 183 21.22 5.58 2.19
N LEU A 184 20.96 6.78 1.64
CA LEU A 184 21.49 7.25 0.35
C LEU A 184 22.90 7.89 0.48
N GLY A 185 23.42 8.05 1.70
CA GLY A 185 24.74 8.62 1.91
C GLY A 185 24.82 10.16 1.83
N GLU A 186 23.65 10.84 1.97
CA GLU A 186 23.58 12.30 2.10
C GLU A 186 23.45 12.77 3.55
#